data_9696cc9ce70d2f4114264a218af30e0f
#
_entry.id   9696cc9ce70d2f4114264a218af30e0f
#
_cell.length_a   1.000
_cell.length_b   1.000
_cell.length_c   1.000
_cell.angle_alpha   90.00
_cell.angle_beta   90.00
_cell.angle_gamma   90.00
#
_symmetry.space_group_name_H-M   'P 1'
#
loop_
_entity.id
_entity.type
_entity.pdbx_description
1 polymer ?
#
loop_
_entity_poly.entity_id
_entity_poly.type
_entity_poly.pdbx_seq_one_letter_code
_entity_poly.pdbx_strand_id
1 'polypeptide(L)'
;MKKTIIVFLLIFSIKLFAQTEKFYQINGVERKALFFEPKINSEKIPVVFVFHGHGGNAKHASRNLNFHQNFPEALVIYMQGIPGVTNSIVDK
;
A
#
# COMPACT_ATOMS: atom_id res chain seq x y z
N MET A 1 -22.60 8.18 -31.22
CA MET A 1 -22.02 6.90 -30.98
C MET A 1 -20.59 6.96 -30.59
N LYS A 2 -19.77 7.57 -31.37
CA LYS A 2 -18.36 7.66 -31.02
C LYS A 2 -18.12 8.42 -29.74
N LYS A 3 -18.95 9.42 -29.47
CA LYS A 3 -18.81 10.21 -28.25
C LYS A 3 -19.08 9.41 -26.99
N THR A 4 -19.98 8.48 -27.09
CA THR A 4 -20.33 7.64 -25.95
C THR A 4 -19.17 6.73 -25.53
N ILE A 5 -18.41 6.26 -26.50
CA ILE A 5 -17.29 5.39 -26.24
C ILE A 5 -16.18 6.17 -25.52
N ILE A 6 -15.95 7.40 -25.90
CA ILE A 6 -14.92 8.23 -25.29
C ILE A 6 -15.24 8.50 -23.83
N VAL A 7 -16.49 8.79 -23.52
CA VAL A 7 -16.91 9.03 -22.15
C VAL A 7 -16.71 7.78 -21.30
N PHE A 8 -16.97 6.63 -21.90
CA PHE A 8 -16.79 5.38 -21.20
C PHE A 8 -15.33 5.15 -20.83
N LEU A 9 -14.42 5.48 -21.72
CA LEU A 9 -13.01 5.33 -21.47
C LEU A 9 -12.52 6.26 -20.36
N LEU A 10 -13.06 7.45 -20.31
CA LEU A 10 -12.69 8.40 -19.25
C LEU A 10 -13.12 7.90 -17.87
N ILE A 11 -14.29 7.33 -17.79
CA ILE A 11 -14.75 6.77 -16.52
C ILE A 11 -13.87 5.61 -16.09
N PHE A 12 -13.41 4.84 -17.06
CA PHE A 12 -12.58 3.71 -16.75
C PHE A 12 -11.24 4.14 -16.16
N SER A 13 -10.68 5.23 -16.59
CA SER A 13 -9.38 5.64 -16.10
C SER A 13 -9.39 6.16 -14.67
N ILE A 14 -10.54 6.45 -14.11
CA ILE A 14 -10.63 6.95 -12.76
C ILE A 14 -10.42 5.86 -11.71
N LYS A 15 -10.48 4.62 -12.13
CA LYS A 15 -10.42 3.55 -11.16
C LYS A 15 -9.04 3.11 -10.76
N LEU A 16 -8.02 3.74 -11.21
CA LEU A 16 -6.71 3.24 -11.07
C LEU A 16 -5.90 3.70 -9.92
N PHE A 17 -6.48 4.11 -8.85
CA PHE A 17 -5.74 4.72 -7.91
C PHE A 17 -5.76 4.18 -6.67
N ALA A 18 -5.89 3.10 -6.20
CA ALA A 18 -6.01 2.76 -4.84
C ALA A 18 -4.69 2.42 -4.23
N GLN A 19 -3.85 1.72 -4.91
CA GLN A 19 -2.72 1.12 -4.26
C GLN A 19 -1.54 1.13 -5.21
N THR A 20 -0.38 1.45 -4.69
CA THR A 20 0.86 1.38 -5.45
C THR A 20 1.84 0.48 -4.72
N GLU A 21 2.39 -0.47 -5.45
CA GLU A 21 3.40 -1.34 -4.90
C GLU A 21 4.75 -0.74 -5.26
N LYS A 22 5.61 -0.53 -4.30
CA LYS A 22 6.93 0.03 -4.55
C LYS A 22 8.00 -0.91 -4.03
N PHE A 23 9.09 -0.97 -4.75
CA PHE A 23 10.21 -1.83 -4.42
C PHE A 23 11.47 -1.00 -4.21
N TYR A 24 12.28 -1.37 -3.24
CA TYR A 24 13.52 -0.67 -2.94
C TYR A 24 14.63 -1.68 -2.76
N GLN A 25 15.87 -1.22 -2.92
CA GLN A 25 17.03 -2.01 -2.59
C GLN A 25 17.64 -1.46 -1.32
N ILE A 26 17.75 -2.29 -0.31
CA ILE A 26 18.40 -1.90 0.93
C ILE A 26 19.46 -2.95 1.25
N ASN A 27 20.71 -2.53 1.22
CA ASN A 27 21.84 -3.43 1.44
C ASN A 27 21.81 -4.64 0.52
N GLY A 28 21.43 -4.41 -0.74
CA GLY A 28 21.37 -5.48 -1.72
C GLY A 28 20.16 -6.38 -1.65
N VAL A 29 19.24 -6.10 -0.74
CA VAL A 29 18.03 -6.91 -0.59
C VAL A 29 16.84 -6.11 -1.08
N GLU A 30 16.04 -6.73 -1.94
CA GLU A 30 14.83 -6.07 -2.44
C GLU A 30 13.77 -6.04 -1.36
N ARG A 31 13.21 -4.88 -1.13
CA ARG A 31 12.16 -4.67 -0.16
C ARG A 31 10.93 -4.13 -0.87
N LYS A 32 9.77 -4.46 -0.35
CA LYS A 32 8.51 -4.05 -0.95
C LYS A 32 7.63 -3.33 0.06
N ALA A 33 6.85 -2.39 -0.41
CA ALA A 33 5.83 -1.74 0.43
C ALA A 33 4.61 -1.41 -0.40
N LEU A 34 3.45 -1.39 0.23
CA LEU A 34 2.20 -1.00 -0.41
C LEU A 34 1.85 0.40 0.07
N PHE A 35 1.71 1.32 -0.88
CA PHE A 35 1.38 2.71 -0.58
C PHE A 35 -0.07 2.99 -0.95
N PHE A 36 -0.80 3.54 0.01
CA PHE A 36 -2.16 4.00 -0.24
C PHE A 36 -2.17 5.50 -0.04
N GLU A 37 -2.35 6.24 -1.14
CA GLU A 37 -2.33 7.69 -1.11
C GLU A 37 -3.52 8.24 -0.35
N PRO A 38 -3.37 9.41 0.26
CA PRO A 38 -4.50 10.02 0.96
C PRO A 38 -5.63 10.34 -0.01
N LYS A 39 -6.84 10.16 0.43
CA LYS A 39 -8.03 10.44 -0.36
C LYS A 39 -8.53 11.85 -0.17
N ILE A 40 -8.04 12.51 0.85
CA ILE A 40 -8.45 13.87 1.17
C ILE A 40 -7.25 14.77 1.04
N ASN A 41 -7.41 15.87 0.30
CA ASN A 41 -6.36 16.84 0.16
C ASN A 41 -6.22 17.65 1.42
N SER A 42 -5.01 17.81 1.89
CA SER A 42 -4.74 18.56 3.08
C SER A 42 -3.32 19.12 2.99
N GLU A 43 -3.09 20.21 3.69
CA GLU A 43 -1.79 20.84 3.67
C GLU A 43 -0.75 19.97 4.35
N LYS A 44 -1.12 19.28 5.38
CA LYS A 44 -0.23 18.40 6.09
C LYS A 44 -0.79 17.00 5.98
N ILE A 45 0.01 16.10 5.46
CA ILE A 45 -0.41 14.74 5.26
C ILE A 45 0.27 13.84 6.29
N PRO A 46 -0.48 13.26 7.20
CA PRO A 46 0.09 12.31 8.13
C PRO A 46 0.57 11.06 7.39
N VAL A 47 1.64 10.47 7.85
CA VAL A 47 2.15 9.23 7.27
C VAL A 47 2.04 8.14 8.31
N VAL A 48 1.42 7.04 7.93
CA VAL A 48 1.23 5.91 8.82
C VAL A 48 2.00 4.73 8.25
N PHE A 49 2.93 4.19 9.04
CA PHE A 49 3.65 2.99 8.65
C PHE A 49 3.03 1.81 9.36
N VAL A 50 2.72 0.77 8.64
CA VAL A 50 2.10 -0.42 9.20
C VAL A 50 2.99 -1.63 8.94
N PHE A 51 3.25 -2.40 9.98
CA PHE A 51 4.07 -3.59 9.88
C PHE A 51 3.19 -4.81 10.19
N HIS A 52 3.28 -5.82 9.35
CA HIS A 52 2.49 -7.03 9.56
C HIS A 52 3.09 -7.90 10.65
N GLY A 53 2.31 -8.79 11.17
CA GLY A 53 2.77 -9.71 12.19
C GLY A 53 3.54 -10.89 11.61
N HIS A 54 4.05 -11.70 12.48
CA HIS A 54 4.80 -12.89 12.11
C HIS A 54 3.93 -13.82 11.26
N GLY A 55 4.49 -14.27 10.17
CA GLY A 55 3.76 -15.13 9.24
C GLY A 55 2.79 -14.43 8.32
N GLY A 56 2.62 -13.11 8.47
CA GLY A 56 1.74 -12.35 7.62
C GLY A 56 2.45 -11.74 6.43
N ASN A 57 1.78 -10.79 5.80
CA ASN A 57 2.36 -10.02 4.71
C ASN A 57 1.64 -8.66 4.61
N ALA A 58 2.22 -7.76 3.85
CA ALA A 58 1.70 -6.40 3.73
C ALA A 58 0.30 -6.38 3.14
N LYS A 59 0.05 -7.19 2.13
CA LYS A 59 -1.25 -7.23 1.48
C LYS A 59 -2.34 -7.70 2.45
N HIS A 60 -2.05 -8.70 3.22
CA HIS A 60 -2.98 -9.23 4.21
C HIS A 60 -3.24 -8.19 5.31
N ALA A 61 -2.19 -7.52 5.78
CA ALA A 61 -2.34 -6.47 6.76
C ALA A 61 -3.21 -5.32 6.24
N SER A 62 -3.04 -4.95 4.97
CA SER A 62 -3.83 -3.87 4.39
C SER A 62 -5.31 -4.21 4.36
N ARG A 63 -5.63 -5.47 4.13
CA ARG A 63 -7.02 -5.89 4.09
C ARG A 63 -7.64 -5.99 5.47
N ASN A 64 -6.88 -6.50 6.42
CA ASN A 64 -7.41 -6.73 7.75
C ASN A 64 -7.44 -5.49 8.62
N LEU A 65 -6.41 -4.68 8.57
CA LEU A 65 -6.34 -3.50 9.42
C LEU A 65 -7.03 -2.32 8.77
N ASN A 66 -6.94 -2.24 7.46
CA ASN A 66 -7.71 -1.26 6.68
C ASN A 66 -7.54 0.19 7.13
N PHE A 67 -6.34 0.56 7.54
CA PHE A 67 -6.07 1.91 8.02
C PHE A 67 -6.26 2.95 6.92
N HIS A 68 -6.00 2.59 5.67
CA HIS A 68 -6.13 3.50 4.55
C HIS A 68 -7.56 3.94 4.29
N GLN A 69 -8.54 3.12 4.66
CA GLN A 69 -9.93 3.52 4.55
C GLN A 69 -10.40 4.25 5.79
N ASN A 70 -9.91 3.84 6.93
CA ASN A 70 -10.33 4.44 8.19
C ASN A 70 -9.61 5.75 8.48
N PHE A 71 -8.55 6.05 7.74
CA PHE A 71 -7.76 7.26 7.94
C PHE A 71 -7.50 7.87 6.56
N PRO A 72 -8.53 8.38 5.90
CA PRO A 72 -8.42 8.78 4.49
C PRO A 72 -7.53 10.00 4.24
N GLU A 73 -7.20 10.75 5.27
CA GLU A 73 -6.30 11.90 5.12
C GLU A 73 -4.83 11.51 5.17
N ALA A 74 -4.52 10.28 5.48
CA ALA A 74 -3.14 9.84 5.64
C ALA A 74 -2.60 9.11 4.43
N LEU A 75 -1.28 9.21 4.25
CA LEU A 75 -0.57 8.29 3.39
C LEU A 75 -0.28 7.05 4.23
N VAL A 76 -0.81 5.91 3.86
CA VAL A 76 -0.62 4.68 4.62
C VAL A 76 0.31 3.75 3.88
N ILE A 77 1.37 3.32 4.54
CA ILE A 77 2.40 2.50 3.94
C ILE A 77 2.47 1.18 4.70
N TYR A 78 2.10 0.09 4.03
CA TYR A 78 2.17 -1.23 4.62
C TYR A 78 3.50 -1.85 4.19
N MET A 79 4.39 -2.05 5.14
CA MET A 79 5.73 -2.55 4.86
C MET A 79 5.71 -4.07 4.77
N GLN A 80 6.41 -4.59 3.78
CA GLN A 80 6.53 -6.05 3.63
C GLN A 80 7.82 -6.51 4.29
N GLY A 81 7.72 -7.48 5.15
CA GLY A 81 8.89 -8.08 5.75
C GLY A 81 9.60 -9.00 4.77
N ILE A 82 10.84 -9.30 5.04
CA ILE A 82 11.61 -10.25 4.27
C ILE A 82 11.37 -11.63 4.88
N PRO A 83 11.24 -12.68 4.08
CA PRO A 83 11.16 -14.01 4.64
C PRO A 83 12.40 -14.27 5.47
N GLY A 84 12.21 -14.68 6.69
CA GLY A 84 13.31 -14.78 7.61
C GLY A 84 14.18 -15.96 7.34
N VAL A 85 15.45 -15.70 7.21
CA VAL A 85 16.41 -16.71 7.16
C VAL A 85 17.15 -16.61 8.46
N THR A 86 16.46 -16.52 9.51
CA THR A 86 17.08 -16.22 10.75
C THR A 86 17.11 -17.41 11.60
N ASN A 87 18.12 -17.54 12.38
CA ASN A 87 18.21 -18.54 13.39
C ASN A 87 17.67 -18.02 14.70
N SER A 88 17.19 -16.83 14.71
CA SER A 88 16.70 -16.24 15.93
C SER A 88 15.28 -16.70 16.21
N ILE A 89 15.04 -17.07 17.41
CA ILE A 89 13.71 -17.42 17.85
C ILE A 89 12.77 -16.24 17.79
N VAL A 90 13.32 -15.08 17.94
CA VAL A 90 12.54 -13.86 17.99
C VAL A 90 11.83 -13.57 16.67
N ASP A 91 12.39 -14.03 15.59
CA ASP A 91 11.83 -13.75 14.30
C ASP A 91 10.84 -14.79 13.85
N LYS A 92 10.47 -15.66 14.67
CA LYS A 92 9.53 -16.72 14.32
C LYS A 92 8.15 -16.55 14.88
#